data_53faab2143ed23c3395c21426cbbe60b
#
_entry.id   53faab2143ed23c3395c21426cbbe60b
#
_cell.length_a   1.000
_cell.length_b   1.000
_cell.length_c   1.000
_cell.angle_alpha   90.00
_cell.angle_beta   90.00
_cell.angle_gamma   90.00
#
_symmetry.space_group_name_H-M   'P 1'
#
loop_
_entity.id
_entity.type
_entity.pdbx_description
1 polymer ?
#
loop_
_entity_poly.entity_id
_entity_poly.type
_entity_poly.pdbx_seq_one_letter_code
_entity_poly.pdbx_strand_id
1 'polypeptide(L)'
;VQYPPLDNSAILAYSFCMLEHNFFTPPPRILAHRGDSEFYPENTLPAFISAERLKVDVIETDVHLTADNDVVIWHDKTLDHQTNGSGIVEAFTLKQLKMLDAGYYYTKDDGKTFPFRGTGITLMSLDEALETLPDMRFNIDLKTKDSRLPVKFTEIVGKHNAMDRILGASFHTENLQALRSLMPGMSTSFSTYEVFTLFIKQKLGFRPSSREKFKGQVLQVPERYGFLKVLTDRFMRSFHDAGIYIHVWTINDEADMRRLIRMGADAIFTDNPRLLQKVYAAIPIPKNYFKYRAE
;
A
#
# COMPACT_ATOMS: atom_id res chain seq x y z
N VAL A 1 -47.54 -8.03 12.50
CA VAL A 1 -47.18 -7.42 11.19
C VAL A 1 -46.16 -8.39 10.58
N GLN A 2 -46.58 -9.18 9.57
CA GLN A 2 -45.70 -10.10 8.83
C GLN A 2 -44.95 -9.27 7.77
N TYR A 3 -43.64 -9.29 7.80
CA TYR A 3 -42.79 -8.76 6.72
C TYR A 3 -42.88 -9.71 5.51
N PRO A 4 -43.01 -9.21 4.28
CA PRO A 4 -42.96 -10.04 3.09
C PRO A 4 -41.55 -10.66 2.95
N PRO A 5 -41.42 -11.89 2.39
CA PRO A 5 -40.13 -12.52 2.16
C PRO A 5 -39.34 -11.68 1.16
N LEU A 6 -38.07 -11.40 1.48
CA LEU A 6 -37.14 -10.72 0.58
C LEU A 6 -36.94 -11.55 -0.68
N ASP A 7 -37.15 -10.93 -1.83
CA ASP A 7 -36.92 -11.51 -3.14
C ASP A 7 -35.45 -11.87 -3.31
N ASN A 8 -35.18 -13.09 -3.77
CA ASN A 8 -33.83 -13.60 -4.03
C ASN A 8 -33.04 -12.74 -5.04
N SER A 9 -33.72 -11.99 -5.91
CA SER A 9 -33.10 -11.03 -6.81
C SER A 9 -32.53 -9.81 -6.06
N ALA A 10 -33.20 -9.37 -4.99
CA ALA A 10 -32.72 -8.30 -4.12
C ALA A 10 -31.50 -8.75 -3.28
N ILE A 11 -31.48 -10.01 -2.83
CA ILE A 11 -30.34 -10.59 -2.10
C ILE A 11 -29.12 -10.74 -3.02
N LEU A 12 -29.33 -11.15 -4.28
CA LEU A 12 -28.28 -11.24 -5.31
C LEU A 12 -27.78 -9.83 -5.70
N ALA A 13 -28.66 -8.84 -5.86
CA ALA A 13 -28.27 -7.46 -6.13
C ALA A 13 -27.53 -6.83 -4.93
N TYR A 14 -27.95 -7.12 -3.69
CA TYR A 14 -27.23 -6.68 -2.48
C TYR A 14 -25.86 -7.36 -2.34
N SER A 15 -25.74 -8.67 -2.70
CA SER A 15 -24.45 -9.37 -2.74
C SER A 15 -23.54 -8.85 -3.86
N PHE A 16 -24.08 -8.36 -5.00
CA PHE A 16 -23.27 -7.81 -6.08
C PHE A 16 -22.83 -6.36 -5.80
N CYS A 17 -23.65 -5.58 -5.07
CA CYS A 17 -23.32 -4.21 -4.64
C CYS A 17 -22.30 -4.16 -3.49
N MET A 18 -22.08 -5.26 -2.76
CA MET A 18 -21.12 -5.36 -1.66
C MET A 18 -19.69 -5.73 -2.11
N LEU A 19 -19.42 -5.77 -3.43
CA LEU A 19 -18.09 -6.09 -3.98
C LEU A 19 -17.32 -4.88 -4.52
N GLU A 20 -17.85 -3.67 -4.41
CA GLU A 20 -17.06 -2.46 -4.61
C GLU A 20 -16.18 -2.26 -3.36
N HIS A 21 -14.92 -2.68 -3.47
CA HIS A 21 -13.92 -2.39 -2.45
C HIS A 21 -13.78 -0.86 -2.32
N ASN A 22 -14.27 -0.28 -1.24
CA ASN A 22 -14.28 1.16 -1.00
C ASN A 22 -12.88 1.79 -1.12
N PHE A 23 -11.80 1.01 -0.87
CA PHE A 23 -10.43 1.46 -1.06
C PHE A 23 -10.16 2.02 -2.47
N PHE A 24 -10.79 1.50 -3.50
CA PHE A 24 -10.61 1.94 -4.89
C PHE A 24 -11.65 2.97 -5.35
N THR A 25 -12.45 3.54 -4.46
CA THR A 25 -13.48 4.52 -4.78
C THR A 25 -13.24 5.86 -4.07
N PRO A 26 -12.76 6.90 -4.79
CA PRO A 26 -12.24 6.88 -6.16
C PRO A 26 -10.89 6.14 -6.25
N PRO A 27 -10.51 5.62 -7.45
CA PRO A 27 -9.24 4.94 -7.61
C PRO A 27 -8.05 5.84 -7.22
N PRO A 28 -7.12 5.36 -6.38
CA PRO A 28 -5.95 6.14 -5.99
C PRO A 28 -4.98 6.31 -7.16
N ARG A 29 -4.21 7.41 -7.15
CA ARG A 29 -3.16 7.72 -8.12
C ARG A 29 -1.81 7.97 -7.47
N ILE A 30 -1.82 8.59 -6.28
CA ILE A 30 -0.62 9.02 -5.56
C ILE A 30 -0.54 8.23 -4.28
N LEU A 31 0.44 7.32 -4.22
CA LEU A 31 0.81 6.61 -3.00
C LEU A 31 2.09 7.23 -2.46
N ALA A 32 2.00 7.91 -1.31
CA ALA A 32 3.15 8.47 -0.62
C ALA A 32 3.91 7.33 0.08
N HIS A 33 5.03 6.92 -0.51
CA HIS A 33 5.86 5.81 -0.05
C HIS A 33 6.49 6.14 1.29
N ARG A 34 6.03 5.48 2.35
CA ARG A 34 6.38 5.74 3.75
C ARG A 34 6.11 7.19 4.21
N GLY A 35 5.07 7.82 3.59
CA GLY A 35 4.74 9.22 3.79
C GLY A 35 5.42 10.18 2.81
N ASP A 36 5.61 11.45 3.20
CA ASP A 36 6.38 12.46 2.43
C ASP A 36 7.88 12.30 2.74
N SER A 37 8.43 11.12 2.40
CA SER A 37 9.76 10.65 2.86
C SER A 37 10.92 11.40 2.21
N GLU A 38 10.71 12.10 1.10
CA GLU A 38 11.68 13.03 0.53
C GLU A 38 12.00 14.20 1.49
N PHE A 39 11.06 14.61 2.35
CA PHE A 39 11.19 15.80 3.19
C PHE A 39 11.19 15.52 4.69
N TYR A 40 10.77 14.32 5.11
CA TYR A 40 10.68 13.88 6.50
C TYR A 40 11.21 12.46 6.66
N PRO A 41 11.68 12.07 7.86
CA PRO A 41 12.04 10.68 8.12
C PRO A 41 10.87 9.75 7.78
N GLU A 42 11.14 8.72 6.99
CA GLU A 42 10.14 7.77 6.51
C GLU A 42 9.43 7.02 7.64
N ASN A 43 8.19 6.59 7.41
CA ASN A 43 7.41 5.81 8.38
C ASN A 43 7.25 6.51 9.74
N THR A 44 7.22 7.85 9.75
CA THR A 44 7.05 8.67 10.95
C THR A 44 5.81 9.55 10.87
N LEU A 45 5.29 9.96 12.03
CA LEU A 45 4.13 10.82 12.10
C LEU A 45 4.29 12.14 11.33
N PRO A 46 5.43 12.87 11.38
CA PRO A 46 5.63 14.05 10.55
C PRO A 46 5.53 13.79 9.04
N ALA A 47 6.07 12.66 8.55
CA ALA A 47 5.96 12.27 7.14
C ALA A 47 4.51 12.00 6.75
N PHE A 48 3.74 11.36 7.61
CA PHE A 48 2.32 11.03 7.37
C PHE A 48 1.44 12.27 7.40
N ILE A 49 1.60 13.14 8.41
CA ILE A 49 0.87 14.43 8.47
C ILE A 49 1.20 15.32 7.26
N SER A 50 2.46 15.32 6.81
CA SER A 50 2.84 16.05 5.59
C SER A 50 2.13 15.50 4.36
N ALA A 51 2.10 14.17 4.19
CA ALA A 51 1.40 13.50 3.09
C ALA A 51 -0.12 13.77 3.11
N GLU A 52 -0.75 13.73 4.30
CA GLU A 52 -2.17 14.08 4.47
C GLU A 52 -2.45 15.53 4.06
N ARG A 53 -1.64 16.49 4.54
CA ARG A 53 -1.77 17.92 4.17
C ARG A 53 -1.60 18.17 2.68
N LEU A 54 -0.78 17.36 2.02
CA LEU A 54 -0.65 17.36 0.56
C LEU A 54 -1.88 16.75 -0.13
N LYS A 55 -2.80 16.13 0.62
CA LYS A 55 -3.98 15.44 0.09
C LYS A 55 -3.60 14.34 -0.90
N VAL A 56 -2.60 13.52 -0.56
CA VAL A 56 -2.30 12.32 -1.32
C VAL A 56 -3.47 11.34 -1.22
N ASP A 57 -3.61 10.44 -2.19
CA ASP A 57 -4.72 9.49 -2.16
C ASP A 57 -4.53 8.40 -1.11
N VAL A 58 -3.28 7.97 -0.89
CA VAL A 58 -2.92 6.87 0.01
C VAL A 58 -1.55 7.15 0.62
N ILE A 59 -1.38 6.87 1.90
CA ILE A 59 -0.07 6.68 2.53
C ILE A 59 0.28 5.21 2.44
N GLU A 60 1.43 4.91 1.87
CA GLU A 60 1.99 3.58 1.93
C GLU A 60 2.92 3.46 3.12
N THR A 61 2.94 2.29 3.77
CA THR A 61 3.76 2.01 4.93
C THR A 61 3.96 0.52 5.15
N ASP A 62 4.88 0.19 6.04
CA ASP A 62 5.32 -1.17 6.34
C ASP A 62 5.12 -1.48 7.82
N VAL A 63 4.82 -2.73 8.14
CA VAL A 63 4.62 -3.12 9.55
C VAL A 63 5.36 -4.40 9.92
N HIS A 64 5.86 -4.41 11.16
CA HIS A 64 6.42 -5.58 11.82
C HIS A 64 5.67 -5.91 13.11
N LEU A 65 5.76 -7.19 13.52
CA LEU A 65 5.31 -7.64 14.83
C LEU A 65 6.40 -7.38 15.87
N THR A 66 6.06 -6.78 17.01
CA THR A 66 6.99 -6.56 18.11
C THR A 66 7.11 -7.80 19.02
N ALA A 67 8.10 -7.81 19.90
CA ALA A 67 8.30 -8.90 20.85
C ALA A 67 7.13 -9.10 21.82
N ASP A 68 6.39 -8.03 22.11
CA ASP A 68 5.19 -8.03 22.98
C ASP A 68 3.87 -8.13 22.19
N ASN A 69 3.93 -8.60 20.92
CA ASN A 69 2.80 -8.81 20.02
C ASN A 69 2.00 -7.55 19.70
N ASP A 70 2.66 -6.40 19.57
CA ASP A 70 2.07 -5.21 18.99
C ASP A 70 2.51 -5.04 17.53
N VAL A 71 1.95 -4.08 16.80
CA VAL A 71 2.28 -3.82 15.40
C VAL A 71 2.93 -2.45 15.29
N VAL A 72 4.23 -2.45 14.96
CA VAL A 72 5.02 -1.24 14.76
C VAL A 72 5.15 -0.90 13.28
N ILE A 73 5.09 0.37 12.95
CA ILE A 73 5.37 0.90 11.62
C ILE A 73 6.88 1.02 11.44
N TRP A 74 7.43 0.23 10.53
CA TRP A 74 8.85 0.17 10.23
C TRP A 74 9.10 -0.65 8.95
N HIS A 75 10.11 -0.29 8.14
CA HIS A 75 10.42 -0.99 6.90
C HIS A 75 11.48 -2.08 7.04
N ASP A 76 12.65 -1.70 7.57
CA ASP A 76 13.82 -2.57 7.57
C ASP A 76 13.71 -3.70 8.61
N LYS A 77 14.44 -4.78 8.37
CA LYS A 77 14.56 -5.85 9.37
C LYS A 77 15.26 -5.39 10.65
N THR A 78 16.12 -4.40 10.54
CA THR A 78 16.94 -3.88 11.65
C THR A 78 16.75 -2.38 11.85
N LEU A 79 17.15 -1.88 13.00
CA LEU A 79 16.99 -0.49 13.42
C LEU A 79 18.19 0.40 13.02
N ASP A 80 19.27 -0.20 12.51
CA ASP A 80 20.63 0.34 12.45
C ASP A 80 20.79 1.53 11.50
N HIS A 81 19.97 1.62 10.43
CA HIS A 81 20.19 2.60 9.37
C HIS A 81 19.41 3.90 9.54
N GLN A 82 18.42 3.94 10.41
CA GLN A 82 17.52 5.09 10.51
C GLN A 82 17.37 5.61 11.95
N THR A 83 17.69 4.78 12.96
CA THR A 83 17.55 5.15 14.37
C THR A 83 18.91 5.15 15.09
N ASN A 84 18.92 5.68 16.32
CA ASN A 84 20.05 5.56 17.26
C ASN A 84 20.11 4.19 17.96
N GLY A 85 19.23 3.25 17.61
CA GLY A 85 19.24 1.87 18.10
C GLY A 85 19.90 0.90 17.10
N SER A 86 20.08 -0.36 17.49
CA SER A 86 20.60 -1.43 16.64
C SER A 86 19.94 -2.76 16.95
N GLY A 87 19.90 -3.65 15.94
CA GLY A 87 19.35 -5.00 16.08
C GLY A 87 18.01 -5.18 15.36
N ILE A 88 17.47 -6.40 15.46
CA ILE A 88 16.25 -6.82 14.75
C ILE A 88 15.03 -6.19 15.42
N VAL A 89 14.19 -5.47 14.67
CA VAL A 89 13.01 -4.75 15.18
C VAL A 89 12.07 -5.66 15.97
N GLU A 90 11.85 -6.88 15.52
CA GLU A 90 10.97 -7.87 16.13
C GLU A 90 11.46 -8.40 17.51
N ALA A 91 12.72 -8.10 17.89
CA ALA A 91 13.28 -8.47 19.19
C ALA A 91 12.94 -7.46 20.30
N PHE A 92 12.34 -6.33 19.97
CA PHE A 92 12.03 -5.25 20.90
C PHE A 92 10.52 -5.16 21.18
N THR A 93 10.17 -4.75 22.41
CA THR A 93 8.81 -4.34 22.73
C THR A 93 8.48 -2.99 22.09
N LEU A 94 7.19 -2.70 21.85
CA LEU A 94 6.78 -1.40 21.34
C LEU A 94 7.29 -0.25 22.21
N LYS A 95 7.25 -0.42 23.53
CA LYS A 95 7.77 0.60 24.48
C LYS A 95 9.26 0.88 24.26
N GLN A 96 10.07 -0.13 24.01
CA GLN A 96 11.51 0.05 23.72
C GLN A 96 11.73 0.75 22.38
N LEU A 97 10.97 0.36 21.34
CA LEU A 97 11.05 0.99 20.01
C LEU A 97 10.69 2.48 20.06
N LYS A 98 9.69 2.85 20.83
CA LYS A 98 9.26 4.26 21.01
C LYS A 98 10.26 5.13 21.79
N MET A 99 11.31 4.57 22.36
CA MET A 99 12.42 5.33 22.96
C MET A 99 13.51 5.71 21.96
N LEU A 100 13.45 5.16 20.74
CA LEU A 100 14.43 5.41 19.70
C LEU A 100 14.09 6.66 18.88
N ASP A 101 15.12 7.35 18.45
CA ASP A 101 15.03 8.51 17.57
C ASP A 101 14.94 8.04 16.11
N ALA A 102 13.75 8.10 15.50
CA ALA A 102 13.51 7.73 14.13
C ALA A 102 13.98 8.80 13.10
N GLY A 103 14.40 9.97 13.56
CA GLY A 103 15.00 11.02 12.74
C GLY A 103 16.53 11.02 12.75
N TYR A 104 17.16 10.06 13.44
CA TYR A 104 18.57 10.12 13.80
C TYR A 104 19.53 10.20 12.61
N TYR A 105 19.27 9.42 11.55
CA TYR A 105 20.11 9.38 10.36
C TYR A 105 19.49 10.04 9.13
N TYR A 106 18.32 10.68 9.26
CA TYR A 106 17.74 11.39 8.14
C TYR A 106 18.65 12.55 7.69
N THR A 107 18.98 12.57 6.41
CA THR A 107 19.86 13.59 5.80
C THR A 107 19.42 13.85 4.36
N LYS A 108 19.69 15.07 3.85
CA LYS A 108 19.48 15.45 2.44
C LYS A 108 20.76 15.91 1.76
N ASP A 109 21.88 15.83 2.43
CA ASP A 109 23.17 16.35 2.00
C ASP A 109 24.32 15.35 2.22
N ASP A 110 24.03 14.07 2.01
CA ASP A 110 24.98 12.95 2.13
C ASP A 110 25.64 12.86 3.52
N GLY A 111 24.85 13.09 4.57
CA GLY A 111 25.30 12.93 5.94
C GLY A 111 26.06 14.12 6.52
N LYS A 112 26.01 15.29 5.90
CA LYS A 112 26.63 16.52 6.46
C LYS A 112 25.78 17.13 7.56
N THR A 113 24.44 17.08 7.41
CA THR A 113 23.49 17.55 8.42
C THR A 113 22.41 16.52 8.71
N PHE A 114 21.87 16.55 9.94
CA PHE A 114 20.83 15.65 10.41
C PHE A 114 19.71 16.49 11.07
N PRO A 115 18.82 17.09 10.29
CA PRO A 115 17.89 18.12 10.76
C PRO A 115 16.84 17.61 11.75
N PHE A 116 16.60 16.31 11.80
CA PHE A 116 15.60 15.71 12.69
C PHE A 116 16.19 14.94 13.88
N ARG A 117 17.53 14.87 13.97
CA ARG A 117 18.22 14.22 15.09
C ARG A 117 17.92 14.94 16.41
N GLY A 118 17.44 14.20 17.40
CA GLY A 118 17.14 14.73 18.72
C GLY A 118 15.90 15.63 18.78
N THR A 119 15.05 15.61 17.76
CA THR A 119 13.81 16.42 17.72
C THR A 119 12.60 15.72 18.35
N GLY A 120 12.77 14.50 18.87
CA GLY A 120 11.71 13.74 19.53
C GLY A 120 10.81 12.96 18.56
N ILE A 121 11.24 12.74 17.32
CA ILE A 121 10.54 11.87 16.39
C ILE A 121 10.84 10.40 16.76
N THR A 122 9.80 9.63 17.06
CA THR A 122 9.91 8.23 17.47
C THR A 122 9.19 7.30 16.48
N LEU A 123 9.45 5.99 16.59
CA LEU A 123 8.64 5.00 15.90
C LEU A 123 7.20 5.04 16.44
N MET A 124 6.23 4.74 15.58
CA MET A 124 4.82 4.67 15.97
C MET A 124 4.24 3.28 15.75
N SER A 125 3.17 2.95 16.47
CA SER A 125 2.39 1.76 16.21
C SER A 125 1.38 1.99 15.08
N LEU A 126 0.87 0.89 14.51
CA LEU A 126 -0.25 0.96 13.57
C LEU A 126 -1.50 1.54 14.23
N ASP A 127 -1.74 1.19 15.50
CA ASP A 127 -2.86 1.71 16.29
C ASP A 127 -2.84 3.24 16.35
N GLU A 128 -1.69 3.83 16.68
CA GLU A 128 -1.50 5.29 16.73
C GLU A 128 -1.68 5.96 15.35
N ALA A 129 -1.18 5.33 14.29
CA ALA A 129 -1.34 5.88 12.96
C ALA A 129 -2.81 5.94 12.52
N LEU A 130 -3.56 4.85 12.76
CA LEU A 130 -4.98 4.79 12.40
C LEU A 130 -5.86 5.70 13.27
N GLU A 131 -5.49 5.92 14.53
CA GLU A 131 -6.14 6.86 15.44
C GLU A 131 -5.89 8.31 15.01
N THR A 132 -4.63 8.64 14.66
CA THR A 132 -4.24 10.03 14.33
C THR A 132 -4.77 10.47 12.97
N LEU A 133 -4.90 9.54 12.01
CA LEU A 133 -5.28 9.81 10.64
C LEU A 133 -6.54 8.99 10.26
N PRO A 134 -7.71 9.26 10.88
CA PRO A 134 -8.90 8.42 10.77
C PRO A 134 -9.52 8.40 9.37
N ASP A 135 -9.29 9.44 8.56
CA ASP A 135 -9.86 9.55 7.21
C ASP A 135 -8.87 9.16 6.10
N MET A 136 -7.60 8.90 6.46
CA MET A 136 -6.56 8.59 5.49
C MET A 136 -6.63 7.14 5.03
N ARG A 137 -6.47 6.90 3.72
CA ARG A 137 -6.29 5.55 3.17
C ARG A 137 -4.84 5.11 3.33
N PHE A 138 -4.66 3.84 3.70
CA PHE A 138 -3.33 3.24 3.85
C PHE A 138 -3.16 1.99 2.99
N ASN A 139 -2.02 1.89 2.33
CA ASN A 139 -1.49 0.65 1.79
C ASN A 139 -0.44 0.11 2.76
N ILE A 140 -0.66 -1.05 3.38
CA ILE A 140 0.17 -1.53 4.47
C ILE A 140 0.80 -2.88 4.11
N ASP A 141 2.14 -2.91 4.02
CA ASP A 141 2.92 -4.12 3.72
C ASP A 141 3.31 -4.85 5.02
N LEU A 142 2.80 -6.07 5.19
CA LEU A 142 3.13 -6.95 6.31
C LEU A 142 4.48 -7.62 6.06
N LYS A 143 5.55 -7.16 6.75
CA LYS A 143 6.94 -7.61 6.55
C LYS A 143 7.26 -8.91 7.28
N THR A 144 6.79 -9.06 8.52
CA THR A 144 7.09 -10.24 9.34
C THR A 144 6.35 -11.47 8.82
N LYS A 145 7.09 -12.57 8.68
CA LYS A 145 6.52 -13.89 8.36
C LYS A 145 6.16 -14.65 9.63
N ASP A 146 5.26 -14.11 10.41
CA ASP A 146 4.72 -14.70 11.63
C ASP A 146 3.20 -14.69 11.56
N SER A 147 2.56 -15.83 11.80
CA SER A 147 1.10 -15.98 11.71
C SER A 147 0.33 -15.08 12.72
N ARG A 148 0.99 -14.57 13.76
CA ARG A 148 0.40 -13.63 14.71
C ARG A 148 0.24 -12.22 14.12
N LEU A 149 1.11 -11.81 13.18
CA LEU A 149 1.03 -10.47 12.59
C LEU A 149 -0.30 -10.22 11.87
N PRO A 150 -0.78 -11.08 10.93
CA PRO A 150 -2.09 -10.86 10.31
C PRO A 150 -3.24 -10.83 11.30
N VAL A 151 -3.19 -11.64 12.36
CA VAL A 151 -4.22 -11.64 13.43
C VAL A 151 -4.25 -10.30 14.14
N LYS A 152 -3.09 -9.86 14.66
CA LYS A 152 -2.99 -8.59 15.40
C LYS A 152 -3.32 -7.39 14.51
N PHE A 153 -2.87 -7.43 13.26
CA PHE A 153 -3.19 -6.41 12.25
C PHE A 153 -4.71 -6.27 12.05
N THR A 154 -5.42 -7.39 11.85
CA THR A 154 -6.88 -7.35 11.65
C THR A 154 -7.65 -6.93 12.89
N GLU A 155 -7.17 -7.25 14.10
CA GLU A 155 -7.72 -6.73 15.37
C GLU A 155 -7.64 -5.19 15.42
N ILE A 156 -6.47 -4.61 15.08
CA ILE A 156 -6.26 -3.15 15.07
C ILE A 156 -7.12 -2.49 14.00
N VAL A 157 -7.14 -3.04 12.79
CA VAL A 157 -7.99 -2.53 11.70
C VAL A 157 -9.47 -2.56 12.07
N GLY A 158 -9.93 -3.64 12.72
CA GLY A 158 -11.31 -3.74 13.22
C GLY A 158 -11.62 -2.74 14.32
N LYS A 159 -10.71 -2.53 15.27
CA LYS A 159 -10.84 -1.53 16.34
C LYS A 159 -11.12 -0.12 15.80
N HIS A 160 -10.47 0.26 14.70
CA HIS A 160 -10.62 1.57 14.07
C HIS A 160 -11.68 1.63 12.96
N ASN A 161 -12.44 0.54 12.73
CA ASN A 161 -13.37 0.42 11.59
C ASN A 161 -12.73 0.82 10.26
N ALA A 162 -11.47 0.44 10.06
CA ALA A 162 -10.61 0.95 8.99
C ALA A 162 -10.55 0.04 7.75
N MET A 163 -11.30 -1.08 7.71
CA MET A 163 -11.24 -2.07 6.62
C MET A 163 -11.38 -1.45 5.23
N ASP A 164 -12.33 -0.54 5.06
CA ASP A 164 -12.67 0.06 3.75
C ASP A 164 -11.61 1.05 3.24
N ARG A 165 -10.73 1.53 4.11
CA ARG A 165 -9.67 2.47 3.79
C ARG A 165 -8.26 1.85 3.81
N ILE A 166 -8.17 0.52 4.00
CA ILE A 166 -6.88 -0.19 4.03
C ILE A 166 -6.79 -1.20 2.88
N LEU A 167 -5.62 -1.18 2.23
CA LEU A 167 -5.18 -2.22 1.34
C LEU A 167 -4.05 -3.00 2.04
N GLY A 168 -4.31 -4.28 2.31
CA GLY A 168 -3.31 -5.17 2.88
C GLY A 168 -2.37 -5.68 1.80
N ALA A 169 -1.07 -5.46 1.98
CA ALA A 169 -0.03 -5.94 1.09
C ALA A 169 0.93 -6.87 1.83
N SER A 170 1.58 -7.76 1.12
CA SER A 170 2.72 -8.52 1.61
C SER A 170 3.45 -9.22 0.46
N PHE A 171 4.77 -9.30 0.57
CA PHE A 171 5.57 -10.19 -0.27
C PHE A 171 5.30 -11.68 0.04
N HIS A 172 4.85 -11.98 1.26
CA HIS A 172 4.57 -13.33 1.76
C HIS A 172 3.14 -13.76 1.44
N THR A 173 2.99 -14.86 0.72
CA THR A 173 1.67 -15.40 0.34
C THR A 173 0.83 -15.78 1.56
N GLU A 174 1.48 -16.28 2.60
CA GLU A 174 0.84 -16.72 3.84
C GLU A 174 0.13 -15.58 4.56
N ASN A 175 0.77 -14.39 4.62
CA ASN A 175 0.16 -13.21 5.21
C ASN A 175 -1.12 -12.80 4.46
N LEU A 176 -1.06 -12.74 3.13
CA LEU A 176 -2.23 -12.38 2.33
C LEU A 176 -3.36 -13.42 2.41
N GLN A 177 -3.02 -14.71 2.48
CA GLN A 177 -4.02 -15.77 2.69
C GLN A 177 -4.71 -15.61 4.06
N ALA A 178 -3.93 -15.30 5.11
CA ALA A 178 -4.47 -15.05 6.44
C ALA A 178 -5.37 -13.81 6.46
N LEU A 179 -4.94 -12.67 5.88
CA LEU A 179 -5.75 -11.46 5.78
C LEU A 179 -7.09 -11.71 5.08
N ARG A 180 -7.06 -12.37 3.91
CA ARG A 180 -8.26 -12.69 3.13
C ARG A 180 -9.22 -13.63 3.87
N SER A 181 -8.70 -14.48 4.76
CA SER A 181 -9.49 -15.38 5.61
C SER A 181 -10.06 -14.68 6.83
N LEU A 182 -9.26 -13.84 7.52
CA LEU A 182 -9.64 -13.16 8.75
C LEU A 182 -10.55 -11.95 8.48
N MET A 183 -10.37 -11.29 7.33
CA MET A 183 -11.13 -10.09 6.95
C MET A 183 -11.52 -10.15 5.46
N PRO A 184 -12.53 -10.98 5.09
CA PRO A 184 -12.86 -11.29 3.68
C PRO A 184 -13.25 -10.08 2.82
N GLY A 185 -13.62 -8.95 3.40
CA GLY A 185 -13.97 -7.72 2.68
C GLY A 185 -12.79 -6.78 2.42
N MET A 186 -11.61 -7.06 2.99
CA MET A 186 -10.45 -6.20 2.85
C MET A 186 -9.84 -6.27 1.43
N SER A 187 -9.49 -5.12 0.88
CA SER A 187 -8.67 -5.05 -0.34
C SER A 187 -7.27 -5.59 -0.10
N THR A 188 -6.75 -6.41 -1.02
CA THR A 188 -5.37 -6.94 -0.90
C THR A 188 -4.61 -6.85 -2.21
N SER A 189 -3.29 -6.70 -2.11
CA SER A 189 -2.39 -6.89 -3.24
C SER A 189 -2.25 -8.37 -3.62
N PHE A 190 -1.52 -8.64 -4.70
CA PHE A 190 -0.97 -9.96 -4.99
C PHE A 190 0.40 -10.12 -4.32
N SER A 191 0.69 -11.32 -3.79
CA SER A 191 2.01 -11.67 -3.27
C SER A 191 3.03 -11.81 -4.39
N THR A 192 4.32 -11.83 -4.05
CA THR A 192 5.40 -12.06 -5.03
C THR A 192 5.18 -13.33 -5.85
N TYR A 193 4.79 -14.43 -5.22
CA TYR A 193 4.52 -15.70 -5.91
C TYR A 193 3.31 -15.59 -6.85
N GLU A 194 2.23 -14.93 -6.43
CA GLU A 194 1.04 -14.71 -7.26
C GLU A 194 1.38 -13.83 -8.47
N VAL A 195 2.11 -12.71 -8.26
CA VAL A 195 2.59 -11.82 -9.35
C VAL A 195 3.45 -12.58 -10.34
N PHE A 196 4.44 -13.34 -9.84
CA PHE A 196 5.33 -14.13 -10.70
C PHE A 196 4.56 -15.16 -11.52
N THR A 197 3.64 -15.87 -10.91
CA THR A 197 2.79 -16.86 -11.58
C THR A 197 1.96 -16.23 -12.70
N LEU A 198 1.30 -15.09 -12.43
CA LEU A 198 0.53 -14.35 -13.41
C LEU A 198 1.42 -13.81 -14.56
N PHE A 199 2.60 -13.31 -14.23
CA PHE A 199 3.57 -12.83 -15.21
C PHE A 199 4.00 -13.95 -16.16
N ILE A 200 4.37 -15.13 -15.65
CA ILE A 200 4.77 -16.28 -16.49
C ILE A 200 3.60 -16.75 -17.35
N LYS A 201 2.42 -16.90 -16.79
CA LYS A 201 1.22 -17.25 -17.56
C LYS A 201 0.97 -16.28 -18.70
N GLN A 202 1.07 -14.97 -18.43
CA GLN A 202 0.91 -13.94 -19.45
C GLN A 202 1.96 -14.02 -20.56
N LYS A 203 3.25 -14.33 -20.21
CA LYS A 203 4.33 -14.56 -21.20
C LYS A 203 4.05 -15.77 -22.08
N LEU A 204 3.46 -16.83 -21.53
CA LEU A 204 3.05 -18.03 -22.25
C LEU A 204 1.75 -17.88 -23.06
N GLY A 205 1.21 -16.64 -23.13
CA GLY A 205 0.02 -16.34 -23.95
C GLY A 205 -1.31 -16.40 -23.21
N PHE A 206 -1.34 -16.75 -21.93
CA PHE A 206 -2.55 -16.67 -21.11
C PHE A 206 -3.03 -15.21 -21.05
N ARG A 207 -4.33 -15.01 -21.22
CA ARG A 207 -4.99 -13.72 -21.06
C ARG A 207 -5.93 -13.81 -19.89
N PRO A 208 -5.62 -13.13 -18.76
CA PRO A 208 -6.55 -13.07 -17.64
C PRO A 208 -7.88 -12.46 -18.10
N SER A 209 -8.97 -12.93 -17.53
CA SER A 209 -10.32 -12.51 -17.90
C SER A 209 -11.03 -11.95 -16.67
N SER A 210 -11.88 -10.95 -16.85
CA SER A 210 -12.74 -10.40 -15.79
C SER A 210 -13.70 -11.43 -15.17
N ARG A 211 -13.90 -12.57 -15.85
CA ARG A 211 -14.68 -13.71 -15.32
C ARG A 211 -13.90 -14.54 -14.30
N GLU A 212 -12.58 -14.39 -14.23
CA GLU A 212 -11.77 -15.09 -13.25
C GLU A 212 -11.88 -14.40 -11.89
N LYS A 213 -12.05 -15.20 -10.83
CA LYS A 213 -12.00 -14.69 -9.47
C LYS A 213 -10.56 -14.63 -9.01
N PHE A 214 -9.97 -13.45 -9.12
CA PHE A 214 -8.64 -13.19 -8.56
C PHE A 214 -8.72 -13.00 -7.04
N LYS A 215 -7.65 -13.40 -6.35
CA LYS A 215 -7.59 -13.27 -4.89
C LYS A 215 -7.23 -11.85 -4.43
N GLY A 216 -6.43 -11.13 -5.24
CA GLY A 216 -6.06 -9.74 -5.02
C GLY A 216 -6.70 -8.82 -6.05
N GLN A 217 -6.71 -7.53 -5.76
CA GLN A 217 -7.28 -6.48 -6.61
C GLN A 217 -6.22 -5.68 -7.36
N VAL A 218 -4.96 -5.68 -6.89
CA VAL A 218 -3.89 -4.83 -7.43
C VAL A 218 -2.56 -5.56 -7.53
N LEU A 219 -1.93 -5.45 -8.69
CA LEU A 219 -0.53 -5.82 -8.91
C LEU A 219 0.35 -4.63 -8.51
N GLN A 220 1.19 -4.82 -7.49
CA GLN A 220 2.18 -3.83 -7.06
C GLN A 220 3.55 -4.31 -7.56
N VAL A 221 4.06 -3.67 -8.60
CA VAL A 221 5.21 -4.17 -9.35
C VAL A 221 6.23 -3.09 -9.64
N PRO A 222 7.55 -3.43 -9.66
CA PRO A 222 8.55 -2.54 -10.19
C PRO A 222 8.45 -2.48 -11.72
N GLU A 223 8.93 -1.41 -12.32
CA GLU A 223 9.04 -1.35 -13.78
C GLU A 223 9.93 -2.48 -14.35
N ARG A 224 11.01 -2.77 -13.63
CA ARG A 224 11.99 -3.80 -13.98
C ARG A 224 12.35 -4.63 -12.76
N TYR A 225 12.62 -5.90 -13.00
CA TYR A 225 13.21 -6.79 -12.00
C TYR A 225 14.55 -7.30 -12.54
N GLY A 226 15.65 -6.70 -12.09
CA GLY A 226 16.95 -6.86 -12.72
C GLY A 226 16.92 -6.42 -14.18
N PHE A 227 17.30 -7.28 -15.11
CA PHE A 227 17.23 -7.02 -16.56
C PHE A 227 15.87 -7.33 -17.17
N LEU A 228 14.96 -7.91 -16.43
CA LEU A 228 13.63 -8.24 -16.91
C LEU A 228 12.72 -7.01 -16.88
N LYS A 229 12.22 -6.57 -18.05
CA LYS A 229 11.19 -5.54 -18.13
C LYS A 229 9.84 -6.17 -17.76
N VAL A 230 9.28 -5.78 -16.61
CA VAL A 230 7.99 -6.25 -16.11
C VAL A 230 6.86 -5.52 -16.82
N LEU A 231 6.89 -4.19 -16.76
CA LEU A 231 5.86 -3.36 -17.36
C LEU A 231 6.05 -3.23 -18.87
N THR A 232 5.06 -3.70 -19.61
CA THR A 232 4.93 -3.56 -21.05
C THR A 232 3.48 -3.22 -21.38
N ASP A 233 3.20 -2.61 -22.54
CA ASP A 233 1.81 -2.32 -22.96
C ASP A 233 0.95 -3.58 -23.00
N ARG A 234 1.53 -4.72 -23.36
CA ARG A 234 0.83 -6.01 -23.33
C ARG A 234 0.48 -6.42 -21.91
N PHE A 235 1.41 -6.23 -20.94
CA PHE A 235 1.16 -6.52 -19.53
C PHE A 235 0.04 -5.64 -18.99
N MET A 236 0.15 -4.32 -19.18
CA MET A 236 -0.85 -3.34 -18.74
C MET A 236 -2.24 -3.70 -19.25
N ARG A 237 -2.40 -3.82 -20.58
CA ARG A 237 -3.70 -4.17 -21.19
C ARG A 237 -4.25 -5.49 -20.67
N SER A 238 -3.42 -6.54 -20.60
CA SER A 238 -3.88 -7.87 -20.15
C SER A 238 -4.52 -7.87 -18.78
N PHE A 239 -3.96 -7.10 -17.83
CA PHE A 239 -4.48 -7.07 -16.47
C PHE A 239 -5.58 -6.02 -16.29
N HIS A 240 -5.56 -4.91 -17.00
CA HIS A 240 -6.67 -3.97 -17.05
C HIS A 240 -7.94 -4.60 -17.64
N ASP A 241 -7.83 -5.37 -18.72
CA ASP A 241 -8.95 -6.10 -19.30
C ASP A 241 -9.57 -7.12 -18.31
N ALA A 242 -8.78 -7.57 -17.34
CA ALA A 242 -9.23 -8.43 -16.25
C ALA A 242 -9.77 -7.67 -15.03
N GLY A 243 -9.78 -6.35 -15.04
CA GLY A 243 -10.22 -5.51 -13.93
C GLY A 243 -9.21 -5.39 -12.78
N ILE A 244 -7.94 -5.74 -13.00
CA ILE A 244 -6.88 -5.67 -12.01
C ILE A 244 -6.16 -4.32 -12.10
N TYR A 245 -6.00 -3.65 -10.95
CA TYR A 245 -5.22 -2.42 -10.85
C TYR A 245 -3.72 -2.70 -10.93
N ILE A 246 -2.96 -1.72 -11.45
CA ILE A 246 -1.49 -1.80 -11.55
C ILE A 246 -0.89 -0.57 -10.90
N HIS A 247 -0.27 -0.77 -9.74
CA HIS A 247 0.49 0.24 -9.01
C HIS A 247 1.99 -0.01 -9.20
N VAL A 248 2.74 1.06 -9.45
CA VAL A 248 4.18 0.96 -9.78
C VAL A 248 5.02 1.61 -8.69
N TRP A 249 6.05 0.90 -8.22
CA TRP A 249 6.94 1.34 -7.14
C TRP A 249 8.42 1.21 -7.50
N THR A 250 9.32 1.96 -6.90
CA THR A 250 9.17 3.32 -6.37
C THR A 250 9.69 4.28 -7.41
N ILE A 251 8.95 5.30 -7.77
CA ILE A 251 9.25 6.17 -8.92
C ILE A 251 9.41 7.61 -8.41
N ASN A 252 10.61 8.15 -8.52
CA ASN A 252 10.96 9.49 -8.04
C ASN A 252 11.39 10.44 -9.18
N ASP A 253 11.64 9.93 -10.38
CA ASP A 253 12.00 10.74 -11.55
C ASP A 253 10.76 11.24 -12.29
N GLU A 254 10.74 12.52 -12.65
CA GLU A 254 9.60 13.16 -13.33
C GLU A 254 9.32 12.57 -14.71
N ALA A 255 10.36 12.26 -15.48
CA ALA A 255 10.19 11.71 -16.82
C ALA A 255 9.59 10.31 -16.77
N ASP A 256 10.01 9.50 -15.78
CA ASP A 256 9.45 8.18 -15.53
C ASP A 256 8.01 8.26 -15.03
N MET A 257 7.68 9.17 -14.11
CA MET A 257 6.29 9.43 -13.69
C MET A 257 5.41 9.73 -14.90
N ARG A 258 5.81 10.69 -15.75
CA ARG A 258 5.08 11.08 -16.96
C ARG A 258 4.90 9.91 -17.94
N ARG A 259 5.93 9.13 -18.12
CA ARG A 259 5.92 7.96 -19.02
C ARG A 259 4.98 6.87 -18.51
N LEU A 260 5.05 6.52 -17.24
CA LEU A 260 4.23 5.46 -16.63
C LEU A 260 2.76 5.84 -16.56
N ILE A 261 2.44 7.11 -16.26
CA ILE A 261 1.07 7.62 -16.32
C ILE A 261 0.51 7.48 -17.74
N ARG A 262 1.27 7.88 -18.78
CA ARG A 262 0.83 7.72 -20.17
C ARG A 262 0.70 6.27 -20.61
N MET A 263 1.48 5.38 -20.02
CA MET A 263 1.41 3.93 -20.23
C MET A 263 0.20 3.29 -19.56
N GLY A 264 -0.45 4.01 -18.62
CA GLY A 264 -1.67 3.58 -17.95
C GLY A 264 -1.45 3.00 -16.55
N ALA A 265 -0.33 3.30 -15.88
CA ALA A 265 -0.20 2.96 -14.46
C ALA A 265 -1.34 3.60 -13.66
N ASP A 266 -2.03 2.82 -12.85
CA ASP A 266 -3.18 3.29 -12.09
C ASP A 266 -2.76 4.18 -10.93
N ALA A 267 -1.66 3.82 -10.27
CA ALA A 267 -1.04 4.62 -9.23
C ALA A 267 0.49 4.45 -9.22
N ILE A 268 1.14 5.42 -8.64
CA ILE A 268 2.59 5.43 -8.46
C ILE A 268 2.92 5.60 -6.98
N PHE A 269 3.81 4.74 -6.46
CA PHE A 269 4.48 4.94 -5.19
C PHE A 269 5.67 5.87 -5.39
N THR A 270 5.76 6.90 -4.58
CA THR A 270 6.85 7.87 -4.67
C THR A 270 7.26 8.41 -3.30
N ASP A 271 8.55 8.68 -3.14
CA ASP A 271 9.09 9.39 -1.97
C ASP A 271 8.79 10.88 -2.05
N ASN A 272 8.51 11.39 -3.27
CA ASN A 272 8.22 12.80 -3.53
C ASN A 272 6.78 13.01 -4.05
N PRO A 273 5.76 12.92 -3.19
CA PRO A 273 4.37 13.10 -3.60
C PRO A 273 4.08 14.51 -4.16
N ARG A 274 4.86 15.54 -3.74
CA ARG A 274 4.75 16.91 -4.25
C ARG A 274 5.08 17.00 -5.73
N LEU A 275 6.13 16.29 -6.17
CA LEU A 275 6.50 16.21 -7.58
C LEU A 275 5.42 15.47 -8.38
N LEU A 276 4.95 14.33 -7.87
CA LEU A 276 3.94 13.53 -8.56
C LEU A 276 2.61 14.31 -8.73
N GLN A 277 2.21 15.11 -7.74
CA GLN A 277 1.05 16.01 -7.86
C GLN A 277 1.22 17.02 -8.99
N LYS A 278 2.39 17.67 -9.10
CA LYS A 278 2.69 18.60 -10.19
C LYS A 278 2.63 17.89 -11.55
N VAL A 279 3.13 16.66 -11.62
CA VAL A 279 3.08 15.85 -12.84
C VAL A 279 1.64 15.57 -13.26
N TYR A 280 0.77 15.12 -12.32
CA TYR A 280 -0.65 14.89 -12.62
C TYR A 280 -1.40 16.16 -13.03
N ALA A 281 -1.10 17.31 -12.40
CA ALA A 281 -1.70 18.58 -12.75
C ALA A 281 -1.33 19.05 -14.18
N ALA A 282 -0.15 18.65 -14.66
CA ALA A 282 0.37 19.04 -16.00
C ALA A 282 0.04 18.04 -17.12
N ILE A 283 -0.49 16.87 -16.79
CA ILE A 283 -0.88 15.86 -17.81
C ILE A 283 -2.40 15.91 -17.98
N PRO A 284 -2.92 16.21 -19.18
CA PRO A 284 -4.35 16.06 -19.44
C PRO A 284 -4.72 14.58 -19.30
N ILE A 285 -5.63 14.29 -18.36
CA ILE A 285 -6.10 12.92 -18.12
C ILE A 285 -6.84 12.46 -19.39
N PRO A 286 -6.42 11.39 -20.05
CA PRO A 286 -7.13 10.87 -21.21
C PRO A 286 -8.57 10.54 -20.80
N LYS A 287 -9.57 11.01 -21.56
CA LYS A 287 -11.00 10.74 -21.30
C LYS A 287 -11.32 9.23 -21.17
N ASN A 288 -10.44 8.37 -21.66
CA ASN A 288 -10.56 6.91 -21.62
C ASN A 288 -9.83 6.24 -20.45
N TYR A 289 -9.18 6.99 -19.54
CA TYR A 289 -8.44 6.44 -18.40
C TYR A 289 -9.31 5.61 -17.48
N PHE A 290 -10.61 5.88 -17.43
CA PHE A 290 -11.60 5.17 -16.60
C PHE A 290 -12.58 4.30 -17.42
N LYS A 291 -12.42 4.19 -18.74
CA LYS A 291 -13.40 3.50 -19.62
C LYS A 291 -13.46 1.98 -19.42
N TYR A 292 -12.41 1.38 -18.87
CA TYR A 292 -12.36 -0.07 -18.64
C TYR A 292 -13.00 -0.50 -17.31
N ARG A 293 -13.68 0.43 -16.59
CA ARG A 293 -14.17 0.21 -15.22
C ARG A 293 -15.62 0.61 -14.98
N ALA A 294 -16.35 1.02 -16.01
CA ALA A 294 -17.72 1.52 -15.92
C ALA A 294 -18.76 0.64 -16.66
N GLU A 295 -18.43 -0.61 -16.98
CA GLU A 295 -19.36 -1.60 -17.51
C GLU A 295 -19.31 -2.88 -16.60
#